data_8ecac51eff46d05b6da2781205652a9e
#
_entry.id   8ecac51eff46d05b6da2781205652a9e
#
_cell.length_a   1.000
_cell.length_b   1.000
_cell.length_c   1.000
_cell.angle_alpha   90.00
_cell.angle_beta   90.00
_cell.angle_gamma   90.00
#
_symmetry.space_group_name_H-M   'P 1'
#
loop_
_entity.id
_entity.type
_entity.pdbx_description
1 polymer ?
#
loop_
_entity_poly.entity_id
_entity_poly.type
_entity_poly.pdbx_seq_one_letter_code
_entity_poly.pdbx_strand_id
1 'polypeptide(L)'
;MTYTLITANRNYSSWSLRPWLLMTMLGITFEDRIEPFAAASNYEAFRAFSPTGQVPVLLDGERTIWDSLGITLYLADRHEGVWPQDSEARAWAQCAVTEMHGGFSALRNDCTMNVGVRVKPKPMSAALERDVARISELWAQGLDSFGGPFLAGPHFTAVDAFFAP
;
A
#
# COMPACT_ATOMS: atom_id res chain seq x y z
N MET A 1 2.21 22.05 9.79
CA MET A 1 3.28 21.03 9.92
C MET A 1 3.32 20.28 8.61
N THR A 2 4.49 20.01 8.07
CA THR A 2 4.62 19.30 6.78
C THR A 2 5.05 17.87 7.09
N TYR A 3 4.34 16.88 6.57
CA TYR A 3 4.75 15.49 6.65
C TYR A 3 6.04 15.28 5.84
N THR A 4 6.90 14.35 6.28
CA THR A 4 7.97 13.78 5.46
C THR A 4 7.70 12.29 5.29
N LEU A 5 7.47 11.84 4.06
CA LEU A 5 7.31 10.42 3.75
C LEU A 5 8.63 9.84 3.26
N ILE A 6 9.19 8.92 4.03
CA ILE A 6 10.44 8.22 3.69
C ILE A 6 10.08 6.87 3.04
N THR A 7 10.52 6.69 1.81
CA THR A 7 10.25 5.51 0.99
C THR A 7 11.54 4.95 0.40
N ALA A 8 11.51 3.70 -0.08
CA ALA A 8 12.54 3.21 -1.00
C ALA A 8 12.09 3.39 -2.46
N ASN A 9 12.79 2.75 -3.38
CA ASN A 9 12.51 2.80 -4.82
C ASN A 9 11.09 2.30 -5.13
N ARG A 10 10.15 3.17 -5.36
CA ARG A 10 8.71 2.86 -5.53
C ARG A 10 8.37 2.07 -6.79
N ASN A 11 9.30 1.97 -7.74
CA ASN A 11 9.13 1.13 -8.92
C ASN A 11 9.17 -0.39 -8.61
N TYR A 12 9.66 -0.78 -7.43
CA TYR A 12 9.68 -2.18 -6.96
C TYR A 12 9.45 -2.34 -5.46
N SER A 13 9.34 -1.26 -4.69
CA SER A 13 8.93 -1.31 -3.27
C SER A 13 7.42 -1.13 -3.16
N SER A 14 6.68 -2.22 -3.19
CA SER A 14 5.21 -2.21 -3.06
C SER A 14 4.74 -1.58 -1.74
N TRP A 15 5.46 -1.81 -0.65
CA TRP A 15 5.14 -1.23 0.66
C TRP A 15 5.28 0.30 0.67
N SER A 16 6.31 0.84 0.01
CA SER A 16 6.53 2.28 -0.12
C SER A 16 5.52 2.94 -1.06
N LEU A 17 5.10 2.24 -2.12
CA LEU A 17 4.17 2.77 -3.10
C LEU A 17 2.80 3.07 -2.48
N ARG A 18 2.30 2.22 -1.58
CA ARG A 18 0.95 2.36 -0.99
C ARG A 18 0.69 3.71 -0.34
N PRO A 19 1.41 4.13 0.71
CA PRO A 19 1.16 5.42 1.35
C PRO A 19 1.53 6.59 0.44
N TRP A 20 2.54 6.46 -0.40
CA TRP A 20 2.90 7.49 -1.37
C TRP A 20 1.75 7.76 -2.35
N LEU A 21 1.17 6.71 -2.90
CA LEU A 21 0.04 6.82 -3.83
C LEU A 21 -1.19 7.38 -3.11
N LEU A 22 -1.50 6.89 -1.92
CA LEU A 22 -2.61 7.40 -1.10
C LEU A 22 -2.49 8.91 -0.86
N MET A 23 -1.35 9.37 -0.35
CA MET A 23 -1.14 10.79 -0.07
C MET A 23 -1.18 11.64 -1.35
N THR A 24 -0.59 11.14 -2.44
CA THR A 24 -0.58 11.84 -3.73
C THR A 24 -2.00 11.98 -4.31
N MET A 25 -2.78 10.91 -4.32
CA MET A 25 -4.13 10.90 -4.89
C MET A 25 -5.13 11.72 -4.06
N LEU A 26 -4.92 11.81 -2.76
CA LEU A 26 -5.74 12.64 -1.86
C LEU A 26 -5.25 14.11 -1.76
N GLY A 27 -4.17 14.48 -2.45
CA GLY A 27 -3.62 15.83 -2.39
C GLY A 27 -3.04 16.21 -1.02
N ILE A 28 -2.67 15.23 -0.20
CA ILE A 28 -2.03 15.46 1.09
C ILE A 28 -0.60 15.94 0.83
N THR A 29 -0.26 17.14 1.31
CA THR A 29 1.07 17.72 1.12
C THR A 29 2.10 17.05 2.01
N PHE A 30 3.22 16.62 1.42
CA PHE A 30 4.36 16.02 2.13
C PHE A 30 5.67 16.27 1.41
N GLU A 31 6.76 16.23 2.16
CA GLU A 31 8.12 16.12 1.63
C GLU A 31 8.36 14.66 1.25
N ASP A 32 8.76 14.42 -0.01
CA ASP A 32 9.02 13.10 -0.54
C ASP A 32 10.52 12.78 -0.45
N ARG A 33 10.88 11.92 0.50
CA ARG A 33 12.26 11.51 0.74
C ARG A 33 12.46 10.06 0.31
N ILE A 34 13.35 9.84 -0.66
CA ILE A 34 13.69 8.51 -1.15
C ILE A 34 15.03 8.07 -0.55
N GLU A 35 15.00 6.93 0.16
CA GLU A 35 16.20 6.21 0.63
C GLU A 35 16.34 4.92 -0.21
N PRO A 36 17.19 4.93 -1.23
CA PRO A 36 17.29 3.79 -2.16
C PRO A 36 17.76 2.51 -1.47
N PHE A 37 17.25 1.37 -1.95
CA PHE A 37 17.82 0.09 -1.55
C PHE A 37 19.27 -0.04 -2.04
N ALA A 38 20.17 -0.41 -1.14
CA ALA A 38 21.54 -0.76 -1.47
C ALA A 38 21.64 -2.23 -1.92
N ALA A 39 22.78 -2.60 -2.51
CA ALA A 39 23.05 -3.98 -2.91
C ALA A 39 23.21 -4.95 -1.72
N ALA A 40 23.59 -4.40 -0.56
CA ALA A 40 23.70 -5.13 0.71
C ALA A 40 22.45 -4.88 1.58
N SER A 41 22.48 -5.37 2.82
CA SER A 41 21.41 -5.10 3.78
C SER A 41 21.23 -3.60 4.03
N ASN A 42 19.99 -3.16 4.02
CA ASN A 42 19.62 -1.77 4.34
C ASN A 42 19.28 -1.58 5.83
N TYR A 43 19.27 -2.65 6.61
CA TYR A 43 18.74 -2.63 7.97
C TYR A 43 19.39 -1.54 8.83
N GLU A 44 20.72 -1.52 8.93
CA GLU A 44 21.44 -0.54 9.76
C GLU A 44 21.22 0.90 9.29
N ALA A 45 21.24 1.14 7.96
CA ALA A 45 20.99 2.46 7.40
C ALA A 45 19.57 2.93 7.69
N PHE A 46 18.58 2.05 7.54
CA PHE A 46 17.19 2.38 7.78
C PHE A 46 16.86 2.50 9.29
N ARG A 47 17.63 1.84 10.17
CA ARG A 47 17.47 2.02 11.62
C ARG A 47 17.74 3.45 12.09
N ALA A 48 18.44 4.25 11.32
CA ALA A 48 18.67 5.66 11.65
C ALA A 48 17.38 6.51 11.67
N PHE A 49 16.32 6.10 10.94
CA PHE A 49 15.04 6.82 10.87
C PHE A 49 13.81 5.93 11.07
N SER A 50 13.96 4.63 11.01
CA SER A 50 12.88 3.64 11.12
C SER A 50 13.05 2.76 12.35
N PRO A 51 12.06 2.67 13.23
CA PRO A 51 12.12 1.78 14.39
C PRO A 51 12.29 0.30 14.04
N THR A 52 11.86 -0.09 12.84
CA THR A 52 11.92 -1.48 12.35
C THR A 52 13.07 -1.72 11.38
N GLY A 53 13.79 -0.68 10.95
CA GLY A 53 14.79 -0.79 9.88
C GLY A 53 14.16 -1.05 8.51
N GLN A 54 12.88 -0.71 8.34
CA GLN A 54 12.12 -0.91 7.11
C GLN A 54 11.45 0.38 6.65
N VAL A 55 10.98 0.41 5.42
CA VAL A 55 10.20 1.49 4.82
C VAL A 55 8.84 0.94 4.36
N PRO A 56 7.79 1.79 4.29
CA PRO A 56 7.76 3.24 4.45
C PRO A 56 7.77 3.72 5.91
N VAL A 57 8.15 4.98 6.10
CA VAL A 57 8.03 5.70 7.38
C VAL A 57 7.46 7.08 7.11
N LEU A 58 6.50 7.53 7.91
CA LEU A 58 5.98 8.89 7.90
C LEU A 58 6.46 9.63 9.14
N LEU A 59 7.06 10.81 8.95
CA LEU A 59 7.40 11.73 10.02
C LEU A 59 6.36 12.85 10.07
N ASP A 60 5.85 13.15 11.27
CA ASP A 60 4.99 14.29 11.57
C ASP A 60 5.51 15.01 12.80
N GLY A 61 6.33 16.03 12.59
CA GLY A 61 7.11 16.66 13.66
C GLY A 61 8.02 15.65 14.33
N GLU A 62 7.85 15.43 15.62
CA GLU A 62 8.62 14.45 16.41
C GLU A 62 8.06 13.01 16.35
N ARG A 63 6.91 12.81 15.69
CA ARG A 63 6.29 11.49 15.60
C ARG A 63 6.84 10.71 14.42
N THR A 64 7.17 9.46 14.68
CA THR A 64 7.55 8.49 13.65
C THR A 64 6.46 7.45 13.54
N ILE A 65 5.84 7.32 12.36
CA ILE A 65 4.73 6.40 12.10
C ILE A 65 5.19 5.35 11.09
N TRP A 66 4.93 4.12 11.35
CA TRP A 66 5.23 2.93 10.53
C TRP A 66 4.16 1.84 10.84
N ASP A 67 3.93 0.83 10.04
CA ASP A 67 4.30 0.60 8.67
C ASP A 67 3.30 1.24 7.67
N SER A 68 3.16 0.70 6.44
CA SER A 68 2.21 1.23 5.46
C SER A 68 0.76 1.26 5.96
N LEU A 69 0.32 0.26 6.73
CA LEU A 69 -1.02 0.25 7.32
C LEU A 69 -1.11 1.22 8.50
N GLY A 70 -0.11 1.25 9.38
CA GLY A 70 -0.05 2.22 10.47
C GLY A 70 -0.08 3.67 9.97
N ILE A 71 0.65 3.97 8.89
CA ILE A 71 0.59 5.28 8.22
C ILE A 71 -0.82 5.57 7.70
N THR A 72 -1.47 4.62 7.06
CA THR A 72 -2.84 4.77 6.55
C THR A 72 -3.83 5.07 7.67
N LEU A 73 -3.77 4.35 8.78
CA LEU A 73 -4.63 4.59 9.95
C LEU A 73 -4.37 5.95 10.55
N TYR A 74 -3.09 6.35 10.69
CA TYR A 74 -2.71 7.67 11.18
C TYR A 74 -3.26 8.81 10.33
N LEU A 75 -3.19 8.67 9.00
CA LEU A 75 -3.73 9.65 8.06
C LEU A 75 -5.25 9.69 8.10
N ALA A 76 -5.93 8.55 8.31
CA ALA A 76 -7.38 8.48 8.38
C ALA A 76 -7.98 9.28 9.54
N ASP A 77 -7.27 9.42 10.64
CA ASP A 77 -7.69 10.26 11.77
C ASP A 77 -7.57 11.77 11.49
N ARG A 78 -6.93 12.17 10.37
CA ARG A 78 -6.53 13.56 10.08
C ARG A 78 -6.99 14.08 8.74
N HIS A 79 -7.30 13.18 7.83
CA HIS A 79 -7.68 13.50 6.45
C HIS A 79 -8.92 12.74 6.04
N GLU A 80 -9.88 13.46 5.51
CA GLU A 80 -11.04 12.85 4.87
C GLU A 80 -10.62 12.14 3.56
N GLY A 81 -11.43 11.17 3.13
CA GLY A 81 -11.21 10.45 1.87
C GLY A 81 -10.21 9.29 1.96
N VAL A 82 -9.49 9.10 3.08
CA VAL A 82 -8.65 7.90 3.27
C VAL A 82 -9.50 6.63 3.22
N TRP A 83 -10.67 6.65 3.85
CA TRP A 83 -11.69 5.60 3.77
C TRP A 83 -12.95 6.12 3.08
N PRO A 84 -13.78 5.24 2.49
CA PRO A 84 -15.11 5.61 2.01
C PRO A 84 -15.96 6.27 3.10
N GLN A 85 -16.83 7.20 2.70
CA GLN A 85 -17.77 7.83 3.64
C GLN A 85 -18.91 6.89 4.01
N ASP A 86 -19.37 6.09 3.07
CA ASP A 86 -20.36 5.05 3.31
C ASP A 86 -19.82 4.00 4.28
N SER A 87 -20.63 3.62 5.28
CA SER A 87 -20.18 2.76 6.39
C SER A 87 -19.95 1.31 5.96
N GLU A 88 -20.73 0.80 5.01
CA GLU A 88 -20.58 -0.58 4.51
C GLU A 88 -19.35 -0.67 3.61
N ALA A 89 -19.18 0.28 2.67
CA ALA A 89 -18.00 0.38 1.83
C ALA A 89 -16.73 0.56 2.67
N ARG A 90 -16.80 1.36 3.74
CA ARG A 90 -15.68 1.56 4.69
C ARG A 90 -15.30 0.26 5.39
N ALA A 91 -16.26 -0.45 5.94
CA ALA A 91 -16.02 -1.70 6.64
C ALA A 91 -15.39 -2.74 5.70
N TRP A 92 -15.93 -2.87 4.49
CA TRP A 92 -15.39 -3.74 3.46
C TRP A 92 -13.95 -3.33 3.06
N ALA A 93 -13.71 -2.04 2.79
CA ALA A 93 -12.39 -1.52 2.42
C ALA A 93 -11.33 -1.79 3.51
N GLN A 94 -11.68 -1.64 4.78
CA GLN A 94 -10.80 -1.95 5.90
C GLN A 94 -10.46 -3.45 5.97
N CYS A 95 -11.44 -4.33 5.75
CA CYS A 95 -11.19 -5.77 5.67
C CYS A 95 -10.27 -6.12 4.50
N ALA A 96 -10.55 -5.60 3.30
CA ALA A 96 -9.77 -5.85 2.10
C ALA A 96 -8.33 -5.34 2.22
N VAL A 97 -8.13 -4.15 2.79
CA VAL A 97 -6.80 -3.59 3.09
C VAL A 97 -6.03 -4.48 4.06
N THR A 98 -6.69 -4.95 5.12
CA THR A 98 -6.06 -5.82 6.13
C THR A 98 -5.69 -7.18 5.53
N GLU A 99 -6.56 -7.75 4.69
CA GLU A 99 -6.29 -9.01 3.97
C GLU A 99 -5.12 -8.82 3.00
N MET A 100 -5.09 -7.71 2.24
CA MET A 100 -3.94 -7.39 1.38
C MET A 100 -2.67 -7.16 2.20
N HIS A 101 -2.74 -6.53 3.36
CA HIS A 101 -1.55 -6.28 4.20
C HIS A 101 -0.92 -7.56 4.73
N GLY A 102 -1.70 -8.50 5.24
CA GLY A 102 -1.21 -9.73 5.87
C GLY A 102 -1.17 -10.98 4.98
N GLY A 103 -1.84 -10.95 3.83
CA GLY A 103 -2.06 -12.10 2.96
C GLY A 103 -1.26 -12.15 1.68
N PHE A 104 -1.66 -13.04 0.77
CA PHE A 104 -1.17 -13.18 -0.60
C PHE A 104 0.33 -13.50 -0.69
N SER A 105 0.80 -14.43 0.13
CA SER A 105 2.22 -14.77 0.23
C SER A 105 2.78 -15.35 -1.06
N ALA A 106 2.03 -16.15 -1.80
CA ALA A 106 2.48 -16.71 -3.06
C ALA A 106 2.65 -15.61 -4.12
N LEU A 107 1.67 -14.70 -4.23
CA LEU A 107 1.78 -13.54 -5.12
C LEU A 107 3.01 -12.69 -4.80
N ARG A 108 3.26 -12.40 -3.53
CA ARG A 108 4.39 -11.58 -3.09
C ARG A 108 5.74 -12.22 -3.41
N ASN A 109 5.83 -13.54 -3.31
CA ASN A 109 7.07 -14.26 -3.57
C ASN A 109 7.31 -14.50 -5.06
N ASP A 110 6.26 -14.84 -5.80
CA ASP A 110 6.38 -15.29 -7.19
C ASP A 110 6.23 -14.14 -8.21
N CYS A 111 5.47 -13.10 -7.84
CA CYS A 111 5.16 -11.93 -8.67
C CYS A 111 5.51 -10.63 -7.95
N THR A 112 6.77 -10.47 -7.54
CA THR A 112 7.23 -9.23 -6.91
C THR A 112 7.01 -8.03 -7.84
N MET A 113 6.52 -6.93 -7.28
CA MET A 113 6.28 -5.71 -8.05
C MET A 113 7.58 -5.19 -8.69
N ASN A 114 7.55 -4.93 -9.99
CA ASN A 114 8.55 -4.14 -10.69
C ASN A 114 7.95 -3.51 -11.95
N VAL A 115 7.70 -2.21 -11.93
CA VAL A 115 7.03 -1.50 -13.03
C VAL A 115 7.94 -1.31 -14.27
N GLY A 116 9.25 -1.52 -14.13
CA GLY A 116 10.23 -1.35 -15.23
C GLY A 116 10.57 -2.63 -15.97
N VAL A 117 10.15 -3.80 -15.49
CA VAL A 117 10.55 -5.10 -16.03
C VAL A 117 9.40 -5.76 -16.79
N ARG A 118 9.76 -6.40 -17.91
CA ARG A 118 8.87 -7.29 -18.66
C ARG A 118 9.49 -8.67 -18.66
N VAL A 119 8.83 -9.63 -18.03
CA VAL A 119 9.32 -11.02 -17.93
C VAL A 119 8.27 -11.99 -18.44
N LYS A 120 8.73 -13.12 -18.98
CA LYS A 120 7.85 -14.24 -19.28
C LYS A 120 7.52 -14.95 -17.96
N PRO A 121 6.26 -15.00 -17.53
CA PRO A 121 5.91 -15.63 -16.27
C PRO A 121 6.21 -17.14 -16.32
N LYS A 122 6.58 -17.70 -15.18
CA LYS A 122 6.61 -19.15 -14.97
C LYS A 122 5.17 -19.68 -14.89
N PRO A 123 4.95 -21.00 -15.09
CA PRO A 123 3.65 -21.61 -14.76
C PRO A 123 3.26 -21.27 -13.32
N MET A 124 2.01 -20.87 -13.13
CA MET A 124 1.51 -20.54 -11.79
C MET A 124 1.46 -21.78 -10.91
N SER A 125 1.88 -21.66 -9.66
CA SER A 125 1.66 -22.65 -8.63
C SER A 125 0.18 -22.62 -8.19
N ALA A 126 -0.34 -23.73 -7.67
CA ALA A 126 -1.69 -23.76 -7.11
C ALA A 126 -1.90 -22.74 -5.97
N ALA A 127 -0.84 -22.35 -5.27
CA ALA A 127 -0.91 -21.30 -4.26
C ALA A 127 -1.07 -19.91 -4.89
N LEU A 128 -0.32 -19.62 -5.96
CA LEU A 128 -0.44 -18.37 -6.70
C LEU A 128 -1.81 -18.26 -7.39
N GLU A 129 -2.32 -19.37 -7.98
CA GLU A 129 -3.67 -19.40 -8.55
C GLU A 129 -4.75 -19.02 -7.52
N ARG A 130 -4.64 -19.54 -6.29
CA ARG A 130 -5.56 -19.16 -5.20
C ARG A 130 -5.46 -17.68 -4.82
N ASP A 131 -4.26 -17.14 -4.71
CA ASP A 131 -4.06 -15.73 -4.39
C ASP A 131 -4.67 -14.83 -5.48
N VAL A 132 -4.42 -15.13 -6.74
CA VAL A 132 -4.98 -14.38 -7.89
C VAL A 132 -6.49 -14.49 -7.94
N ALA A 133 -7.05 -15.69 -7.74
CA ALA A 133 -8.49 -15.91 -7.69
C ALA A 133 -9.14 -15.09 -6.57
N ARG A 134 -8.53 -15.08 -5.37
CA ARG A 134 -9.05 -14.31 -4.23
C ARG A 134 -9.00 -12.80 -4.48
N ILE A 135 -7.94 -12.28 -5.08
CA ILE A 135 -7.87 -10.85 -5.44
C ILE A 135 -8.95 -10.51 -6.47
N SER A 136 -9.14 -11.35 -7.48
CA SER A 136 -10.18 -11.16 -8.50
C SER A 136 -11.59 -11.14 -7.88
N GLU A 137 -11.85 -12.03 -6.93
CA GLU A 137 -13.10 -12.08 -6.16
C GLU A 137 -13.30 -10.80 -5.35
N LEU A 138 -12.27 -10.31 -4.63
CA LEU A 138 -12.35 -9.06 -3.88
C LEU A 138 -12.66 -7.87 -4.78
N TRP A 139 -11.99 -7.78 -5.92
CA TRP A 139 -12.23 -6.68 -6.85
C TRP A 139 -13.65 -6.71 -7.44
N ALA A 140 -14.12 -7.88 -7.87
CA ALA A 140 -15.48 -8.05 -8.36
C ALA A 140 -16.49 -7.66 -7.27
N GLN A 141 -16.33 -8.17 -6.05
CA GLN A 141 -17.20 -7.84 -4.91
C GLN A 141 -17.25 -6.33 -4.64
N GLY A 142 -16.10 -5.66 -4.60
CA GLY A 142 -16.06 -4.22 -4.34
C GLY A 142 -16.73 -3.41 -5.45
N LEU A 143 -16.39 -3.67 -6.71
CA LEU A 143 -16.97 -2.98 -7.86
C LEU A 143 -18.48 -3.21 -8.00
N ASP A 144 -18.94 -4.43 -7.80
CA ASP A 144 -20.36 -4.80 -7.89
C ASP A 144 -21.17 -4.18 -6.73
N SER A 145 -20.63 -4.18 -5.53
CA SER A 145 -21.34 -3.69 -4.34
C SER A 145 -21.38 -2.16 -4.25
N PHE A 146 -20.31 -1.46 -4.70
CA PHE A 146 -20.15 -0.02 -4.46
C PHE A 146 -20.11 0.83 -5.74
N GLY A 147 -20.24 0.22 -6.92
CA GLY A 147 -20.52 0.89 -8.20
C GLY A 147 -19.31 1.51 -8.91
N GLY A 148 -18.07 1.29 -8.44
CA GLY A 148 -16.86 1.78 -9.15
C GLY A 148 -16.83 3.29 -9.44
N PRO A 149 -15.83 3.81 -10.16
CA PRO A 149 -14.74 3.09 -10.85
C PRO A 149 -13.61 2.58 -9.92
N PHE A 150 -13.60 2.95 -8.64
CA PHE A 150 -12.67 2.47 -7.65
C PHE A 150 -13.27 1.32 -6.83
N LEU A 151 -12.44 0.57 -6.12
CA LEU A 151 -12.84 -0.68 -5.46
C LEU A 151 -13.96 -0.50 -4.41
N ALA A 152 -14.02 0.67 -3.78
CA ALA A 152 -15.02 0.96 -2.75
C ALA A 152 -15.90 2.17 -3.07
N GLY A 153 -16.17 2.41 -4.37
CA GLY A 153 -17.10 3.46 -4.81
C GLY A 153 -16.49 4.45 -5.80
N PRO A 154 -17.03 5.68 -5.87
CA PRO A 154 -16.69 6.64 -6.91
C PRO A 154 -15.35 7.36 -6.72
N HIS A 155 -14.72 7.24 -5.55
CA HIS A 155 -13.49 7.95 -5.20
C HIS A 155 -12.36 7.01 -4.82
N PHE A 156 -11.13 7.40 -5.18
CA PHE A 156 -9.92 6.70 -4.75
C PHE A 156 -9.78 6.74 -3.23
N THR A 157 -9.47 5.60 -2.62
CA THR A 157 -9.28 5.46 -1.17
C THR A 157 -8.08 4.55 -0.84
N ALA A 158 -7.87 4.26 0.43
CA ALA A 158 -6.80 3.39 0.88
C ALA A 158 -6.85 1.98 0.26
N VAL A 159 -8.04 1.44 -0.03
CA VAL A 159 -8.14 0.10 -0.64
C VAL A 159 -7.53 0.09 -2.04
N ASP A 160 -7.74 1.12 -2.82
CA ASP A 160 -7.15 1.23 -4.16
C ASP A 160 -5.62 1.35 -4.09
N ALA A 161 -5.11 2.16 -3.15
CA ALA A 161 -3.67 2.28 -2.91
C ALA A 161 -3.01 0.96 -2.49
N PHE A 162 -3.72 0.11 -1.74
CA PHE A 162 -3.19 -1.18 -1.27
C PHE A 162 -3.16 -2.24 -2.36
N PHE A 163 -4.08 -2.17 -3.31
CA PHE A 163 -4.16 -3.11 -4.43
C PHE A 163 -3.46 -2.61 -5.70
N ALA A 164 -2.95 -1.37 -5.73
CA ALA A 164 -2.24 -0.82 -6.88
C ALA A 164 -0.89 -1.50 -7.18
N PRO A 165 -0.08 -1.93 -6.20
CA PRO A 165 1.12 -2.73 -6.49
C PRO A 165 0.78 -4.11 -7.08
#